data_d1f7b6c28415f680546b074ac0516a1c
#
_entry.id   d1f7b6c28415f680546b074ac0516a1c
#
_cell.length_a   1.000
_cell.length_b   1.000
_cell.length_c   1.000
_cell.angle_alpha   90.00
_cell.angle_beta   90.00
_cell.angle_gamma   90.00
#
_symmetry.space_group_name_H-M   'P 1'
#
loop_
_entity.id
_entity.type
_entity.pdbx_description
1 polymer ?
#
loop_
_entity_poly.entity_id
_entity_poly.type
_entity_poly.pdbx_seq_one_letter_code
_entity_poly.pdbx_strand_id
1 'polypeptide(L)'
;MVEQAKYEVLREINNVEIRRYPSLVTARVDGYGDGGFNILFNFITGNNQQKSKIAMTAPVVSEQIAMTAPVLSESDSIAFIMPEGLTLETTPEPLDELVKIVEIPERVVAALKFSGRWSNSIFKKKSNEMLEELKKAGIKTVGQVFTMRYNGPFTPWFMRRNEVAVEIIQTQ
;
A
#
# COMPACT_ATOMS: atom_id res chain seq x y z
N MET A 1 -3.41 -16.63 10.71
CA MET A 1 -3.50 -16.12 9.33
C MET A 1 -3.74 -14.62 9.37
N VAL A 2 -2.96 -13.86 8.61
CA VAL A 2 -3.11 -12.40 8.55
C VAL A 2 -4.34 -12.04 7.72
N GLU A 3 -5.19 -11.18 8.24
CA GLU A 3 -6.33 -10.65 7.51
C GLU A 3 -5.85 -9.84 6.30
N GLN A 4 -6.60 -9.88 5.23
CA GLN A 4 -6.31 -9.12 4.01
C GLN A 4 -7.40 -8.10 3.75
N ALA A 5 -6.99 -6.93 3.28
CA ALA A 5 -7.93 -5.90 2.84
C ALA A 5 -8.77 -6.42 1.67
N LYS A 6 -10.07 -6.29 1.79
CA LYS A 6 -11.02 -6.76 0.78
C LYS A 6 -11.14 -5.77 -0.36
N TYR A 7 -11.35 -6.29 -1.56
CA TYR A 7 -11.61 -5.47 -2.75
C TYR A 7 -12.49 -6.25 -3.72
N GLU A 8 -13.10 -5.53 -4.63
CA GLU A 8 -13.89 -6.11 -5.73
C GLU A 8 -13.11 -5.98 -7.03
N VAL A 9 -12.96 -7.06 -7.76
CA VAL A 9 -12.35 -7.02 -9.10
C VAL A 9 -13.42 -6.62 -10.11
N LEU A 10 -13.24 -5.47 -10.75
CA LEU A 10 -14.20 -4.94 -11.72
C LEU A 10 -13.96 -5.51 -13.11
N ARG A 11 -12.70 -5.66 -13.50
CA ARG A 11 -12.29 -6.27 -14.78
C ARG A 11 -10.80 -6.57 -14.77
N GLU A 12 -10.36 -7.31 -15.75
CA GLU A 12 -8.94 -7.58 -15.99
C GLU A 12 -8.54 -7.11 -17.40
N ILE A 13 -7.35 -6.54 -17.48
CA ILE A 13 -6.73 -6.13 -18.74
C ILE A 13 -5.38 -6.83 -18.80
N ASN A 14 -5.31 -7.94 -19.56
CA ASN A 14 -4.16 -8.83 -19.52
C ASN A 14 -3.89 -9.31 -18.10
N ASN A 15 -2.74 -8.98 -17.51
CA ASN A 15 -2.38 -9.34 -16.14
C ASN A 15 -2.63 -8.22 -15.13
N VAL A 16 -3.33 -7.16 -15.53
CA VAL A 16 -3.67 -6.03 -14.66
C VAL A 16 -5.12 -6.16 -14.22
N GLU A 17 -5.36 -6.20 -12.91
CA GLU A 17 -6.69 -6.16 -12.34
C GLU A 17 -7.12 -4.73 -12.07
N ILE A 18 -8.34 -4.39 -12.45
CA ILE A 18 -8.97 -3.13 -12.04
C ILE A 18 -9.86 -3.44 -10.85
N ARG A 19 -9.56 -2.82 -9.71
CA ARG A 19 -10.17 -3.13 -8.41
C ARG A 19 -10.82 -1.91 -7.80
N ARG A 20 -11.96 -2.13 -7.14
CA ARG A 20 -12.53 -1.15 -6.23
C ARG A 20 -12.19 -1.54 -4.80
N TYR A 21 -11.53 -0.65 -4.09
CA TYR A 21 -11.29 -0.77 -2.65
C TYR A 21 -12.29 0.08 -1.89
N PRO A 22 -12.88 -0.45 -0.81
CA PRO A 22 -13.69 0.38 0.07
C PRO A 22 -12.81 1.41 0.78
N SER A 23 -13.43 2.32 1.52
CA SER A 23 -12.68 3.21 2.40
C SER A 23 -11.85 2.39 3.39
N LEU A 24 -10.59 2.75 3.55
CA LEU A 24 -9.63 2.05 4.41
C LEU A 24 -9.04 3.02 5.42
N VAL A 25 -8.96 2.59 6.68
CA VAL A 25 -8.21 3.32 7.71
C VAL A 25 -6.79 2.78 7.72
N THR A 26 -5.82 3.67 7.71
CA THR A 26 -4.40 3.31 7.70
C THR A 26 -3.65 4.03 8.80
N ALA A 27 -2.57 3.40 9.28
CA ALA A 27 -1.53 4.04 10.06
C ALA A 27 -0.32 4.26 9.14
N ARG A 28 0.16 5.48 9.05
CA ARG A 28 1.15 5.89 8.05
C ARG A 28 2.33 6.60 8.70
N VAL A 29 3.54 6.34 8.19
CA VAL A 29 4.76 7.05 8.53
C VAL A 29 5.38 7.58 7.24
N ASP A 30 5.65 8.89 7.21
CA ASP A 30 6.26 9.56 6.07
C ASP A 30 7.74 9.84 6.31
N GLY A 31 8.55 9.77 5.26
CA GLY A 31 9.93 10.22 5.28
C GLY A 31 10.98 9.21 5.75
N TYR A 32 10.58 8.00 6.11
CA TYR A 32 11.49 6.97 6.61
C TYR A 32 11.56 5.73 5.70
N GLY A 33 10.80 5.70 4.62
CA GLY A 33 10.74 4.52 3.76
C GLY A 33 10.42 3.27 4.56
N ASP A 34 11.09 2.18 4.26
CA ASP A 34 10.91 0.91 4.98
C ASP A 34 11.36 0.99 6.46
N GLY A 35 12.15 1.99 6.83
CA GLY A 35 12.48 2.25 8.23
C GLY A 35 11.26 2.59 9.10
N GLY A 36 10.20 3.07 8.49
CA GLY A 36 8.92 3.32 9.18
C GLY A 36 8.20 2.05 9.62
N PHE A 37 8.58 0.90 9.09
CA PHE A 37 7.95 -0.38 9.47
C PHE A 37 8.03 -0.63 10.97
N ASN A 38 9.20 -0.45 11.56
CA ASN A 38 9.37 -0.67 13.01
C ASN A 38 8.53 0.30 13.84
N ILE A 39 8.40 1.53 13.40
CA ILE A 39 7.57 2.53 14.06
C ILE A 39 6.10 2.09 14.05
N LEU A 40 5.61 1.64 12.90
CA LEU A 40 4.24 1.14 12.76
C LEU A 40 4.04 -0.17 13.52
N PHE A 41 5.03 -1.06 13.49
CA PHE A 41 4.96 -2.31 14.23
C PHE A 41 4.86 -2.06 15.74
N ASN A 42 5.61 -1.12 16.26
CA ASN A 42 5.49 -0.71 17.67
C ASN A 42 4.09 -0.18 17.96
N PHE A 43 3.54 0.63 17.06
CA PHE A 43 2.19 1.16 17.21
C PHE A 43 1.14 0.04 17.32
N ILE A 44 1.17 -0.95 16.44
CA ILE A 44 0.18 -2.04 16.46
C ILE A 44 0.41 -3.05 17.58
N THR A 45 1.61 -3.07 18.18
CA THR A 45 1.93 -3.98 19.28
C THR A 45 1.75 -3.35 20.66
N GLY A 46 1.22 -2.14 20.74
CA GLY A 46 0.83 -1.53 22.01
C GLY A 46 1.32 -0.11 22.25
N ASN A 47 2.15 0.46 21.37
CA ASN A 47 2.61 1.85 21.54
C ASN A 47 1.53 2.84 21.07
N ASN A 48 0.41 2.81 21.78
CA ASN A 48 -0.75 3.66 21.55
C ASN A 48 -1.42 4.00 22.89
N GLN A 49 -2.34 4.96 22.87
CA GLN A 49 -2.99 5.48 24.08
C GLN A 49 -3.72 4.40 24.90
N GLN A 50 -4.27 3.41 24.21
CA GLN A 50 -5.01 2.33 24.85
C GLN A 50 -4.11 1.16 25.27
N LYS A 51 -2.82 1.21 24.95
CA LYS A 51 -1.86 0.11 25.18
C LYS A 51 -2.38 -1.23 24.63
N SER A 52 -3.13 -1.17 23.56
CA SER A 52 -3.79 -2.33 22.96
C SER A 52 -3.04 -2.84 21.74
N LYS A 53 -3.13 -4.15 21.51
CA LYS A 53 -2.61 -4.76 20.30
C LYS A 53 -3.62 -4.64 19.18
N ILE A 54 -3.13 -4.29 18.01
CA ILE A 54 -3.93 -4.20 16.78
C ILE A 54 -3.45 -5.31 15.85
N ALA A 55 -4.38 -6.09 15.33
CA ALA A 55 -4.02 -7.15 14.38
C ALA A 55 -3.47 -6.56 13.07
N MET A 56 -2.44 -7.19 12.54
CA MET A 56 -1.86 -6.75 11.27
C MET A 56 -2.75 -7.16 10.11
N THR A 57 -2.98 -6.23 9.19
CA THR A 57 -3.77 -6.46 7.97
C THR A 57 -2.88 -6.28 6.74
N ALA A 58 -2.87 -7.25 5.86
CA ALA A 58 -2.14 -7.14 4.59
C ALA A 58 -2.98 -6.39 3.55
N PRO A 59 -2.39 -5.67 2.63
CA PRO A 59 -0.95 -5.51 2.42
C PRO A 59 -0.33 -4.36 3.21
N VAL A 60 1.00 -4.36 3.28
CA VAL A 60 1.76 -3.17 3.67
C VAL A 60 1.93 -2.32 2.42
N VAL A 61 1.51 -1.07 2.50
CA VAL A 61 1.49 -0.14 1.37
C VAL A 61 2.68 0.80 1.48
N SER A 62 3.46 0.93 0.40
CA SER A 62 4.61 1.83 0.33
C SER A 62 4.54 2.69 -0.92
N GLU A 63 4.79 3.96 -0.76
CA GLU A 63 4.96 4.90 -1.87
C GLU A 63 6.40 5.37 -1.90
N GLN A 64 7.00 5.29 -3.08
CA GLN A 64 8.34 5.82 -3.33
C GLN A 64 8.25 6.92 -4.37
N ILE A 65 9.03 7.97 -4.14
CA ILE A 65 9.10 9.07 -5.11
C ILE A 65 9.95 8.62 -6.30
N ALA A 66 9.45 8.85 -7.51
CA ALA A 66 10.19 8.59 -8.73
C ALA A 66 11.47 9.43 -8.76
N MET A 67 12.60 8.77 -9.04
CA MET A 67 13.94 9.37 -9.00
C MET A 67 14.24 10.37 -10.11
N THR A 68 13.23 10.94 -10.77
CA THR A 68 13.40 11.88 -11.89
C THR A 68 13.15 13.34 -11.51
N ALA A 69 12.74 13.59 -10.27
CA ALA A 69 12.60 14.97 -9.78
C ALA A 69 13.89 15.37 -9.07
N PRO A 70 14.35 16.64 -9.18
CA PRO A 70 15.41 17.11 -8.31
C PRO A 70 14.94 16.89 -6.87
N VAL A 71 15.81 16.25 -6.11
CA VAL A 71 15.54 15.84 -4.74
C VAL A 71 15.27 17.06 -3.88
N LEU A 72 14.02 17.44 -3.81
CA LEU A 72 13.52 18.20 -2.68
C LEU A 72 12.68 17.24 -1.86
N SER A 73 13.38 16.30 -1.28
CA SER A 73 12.91 15.44 -0.24
C SER A 73 11.75 14.62 -0.62
N GLU A 74 11.61 13.77 -0.20
CA GLU A 74 10.97 13.55 0.91
C GLU A 74 10.17 12.49 0.95
N SER A 75 10.05 11.65 0.94
CA SER A 75 9.10 10.88 1.66
C SER A 75 8.63 9.70 0.97
N ASP A 76 9.45 8.75 1.00
CA ASP A 76 8.99 7.38 0.97
C ASP A 76 8.07 7.19 2.16
N SER A 77 6.82 6.84 1.92
CA SER A 77 5.87 6.54 2.97
C SER A 77 5.61 5.04 3.06
N ILE A 78 5.27 4.60 4.25
CA ILE A 78 4.83 3.25 4.51
C ILE A 78 3.56 3.30 5.34
N ALA A 79 2.59 2.45 5.05
CA ALA A 79 1.33 2.43 5.76
C ALA A 79 0.88 1.00 6.04
N PHE A 80 0.32 0.81 7.23
CA PHE A 80 -0.37 -0.42 7.60
C PHE A 80 -1.87 -0.17 7.49
N ILE A 81 -2.56 -1.08 6.84
CA ILE A 81 -4.03 -1.04 6.80
C ILE A 81 -4.54 -1.56 8.13
N MET A 82 -5.46 -0.81 8.74
CA MET A 82 -6.09 -1.25 9.98
C MET A 82 -7.10 -2.37 9.73
N PRO A 83 -7.32 -3.25 10.71
CA PRO A 83 -8.33 -4.30 10.60
C PRO A 83 -9.71 -3.77 10.23
N GLU A 84 -10.48 -4.58 9.51
CA GLU A 84 -11.86 -4.28 9.23
C GLU A 84 -12.64 -4.01 10.53
N GLY A 85 -13.43 -2.98 10.55
CA GLY A 85 -14.20 -2.58 11.72
C GLY A 85 -13.57 -1.46 12.53
N LEU A 86 -12.27 -1.15 12.36
CA LEU A 86 -11.70 0.03 12.97
C LEU A 86 -12.01 1.26 12.11
N THR A 87 -12.44 2.31 12.79
CA THR A 87 -12.71 3.62 12.18
C THR A 87 -11.64 4.62 12.64
N LEU A 88 -11.70 5.84 12.12
CA LEU A 88 -10.82 6.91 12.62
C LEU A 88 -11.03 7.15 14.10
N GLU A 89 -12.27 7.04 14.58
CA GLU A 89 -12.59 7.29 15.98
C GLU A 89 -12.24 6.13 16.91
N THR A 90 -12.32 4.88 16.41
CA THR A 90 -12.10 3.69 17.21
C THR A 90 -10.66 3.16 17.15
N THR A 91 -9.88 3.62 16.20
CA THR A 91 -8.45 3.28 16.14
C THR A 91 -7.72 3.96 17.29
N PRO A 92 -6.95 3.22 18.11
CA PRO A 92 -6.18 3.82 19.20
C PRO A 92 -5.25 4.92 18.70
N GLU A 93 -5.16 6.01 19.46
CA GLU A 93 -4.25 7.10 19.11
C GLU A 93 -2.80 6.68 19.27
N PRO A 94 -1.94 6.97 18.26
CA PRO A 94 -0.51 6.69 18.39
C PRO A 94 0.13 7.54 19.47
N LEU A 95 1.11 6.96 20.18
CA LEU A 95 1.98 7.72 21.09
C LEU A 95 3.15 8.34 20.34
N ASP A 96 3.57 7.76 19.22
CA ASP A 96 4.63 8.30 18.38
C ASP A 96 4.03 9.33 17.42
N GLU A 97 4.57 10.54 17.45
CA GLU A 97 4.11 11.65 16.60
C GLU A 97 4.31 11.41 15.11
N LEU A 98 5.21 10.49 14.76
CA LEU A 98 5.47 10.14 13.35
C LEU A 98 4.36 9.28 12.75
N VAL A 99 3.55 8.63 13.57
CA VAL A 99 2.43 7.80 13.12
C VAL A 99 1.19 8.66 12.93
N LYS A 100 0.65 8.65 11.72
CA LYS A 100 -0.59 9.36 11.39
C LYS A 100 -1.68 8.36 11.03
N ILE A 101 -2.86 8.55 11.58
CA ILE A 101 -4.03 7.75 11.21
C ILE A 101 -4.74 8.48 10.07
N VAL A 102 -4.81 7.85 8.92
CA VAL A 102 -5.34 8.45 7.69
C VAL A 102 -6.37 7.52 7.08
N GLU A 103 -7.53 8.07 6.74
CA GLU A 103 -8.53 7.36 5.98
C GLU A 103 -8.28 7.56 4.49
N ILE A 104 -8.21 6.45 3.76
CA ILE A 104 -8.19 6.48 2.30
C ILE A 104 -9.61 6.24 1.84
N PRO A 105 -10.24 7.20 1.12
CA PRO A 105 -11.60 7.02 0.64
C PRO A 105 -11.71 5.90 -0.38
N GLU A 106 -12.92 5.41 -0.60
CA GLU A 106 -13.18 4.43 -1.65
C GLU A 106 -12.59 4.90 -2.97
N ARG A 107 -11.86 4.01 -3.63
CA ARG A 107 -11.19 4.33 -4.90
C ARG A 107 -11.08 3.11 -5.79
N VAL A 108 -10.85 3.35 -7.07
CA VAL A 108 -10.55 2.31 -8.04
C VAL A 108 -9.07 2.38 -8.38
N VAL A 109 -8.41 1.24 -8.32
CA VAL A 109 -6.98 1.12 -8.63
C VAL A 109 -6.77 0.04 -9.66
N ALA A 110 -5.69 0.19 -10.42
CA ALA A 110 -5.13 -0.88 -11.23
C ALA A 110 -4.01 -1.54 -10.44
N ALA A 111 -3.94 -2.86 -10.46
CA ALA A 111 -2.93 -3.61 -9.73
C ALA A 111 -2.37 -4.76 -10.57
N LEU A 112 -1.06 -4.96 -10.49
CA LEU A 112 -0.36 -6.05 -11.14
C LEU A 112 0.36 -6.89 -10.11
N LYS A 113 0.01 -8.18 -10.03
CA LYS A 113 0.62 -9.15 -9.13
C LYS A 113 1.89 -9.73 -9.71
N PHE A 114 2.86 -9.97 -8.86
CA PHE A 114 4.06 -10.72 -9.22
C PHE A 114 4.68 -11.36 -8.00
N SER A 115 5.51 -12.38 -8.22
CA SER A 115 6.34 -13.00 -7.18
C SER A 115 7.76 -12.53 -7.37
N GLY A 116 8.55 -12.58 -6.31
CA GLY A 116 9.96 -12.28 -6.39
C GLY A 116 10.49 -11.49 -5.21
N ARG A 117 11.76 -11.10 -5.33
CA ARG A 117 12.46 -10.34 -4.30
C ARG A 117 11.96 -8.89 -4.26
N TRP A 118 12.08 -8.28 -3.11
CA TRP A 118 11.78 -6.87 -2.92
C TRP A 118 12.99 -6.04 -3.39
N SER A 119 12.92 -5.59 -4.62
CA SER A 119 13.99 -4.83 -5.25
C SER A 119 13.38 -3.65 -5.99
N ASN A 120 14.00 -2.48 -5.86
CA ASN A 120 13.54 -1.28 -6.53
C ASN A 120 13.51 -1.45 -8.04
N SER A 121 14.48 -2.17 -8.60
CA SER A 121 14.53 -2.43 -10.04
C SER A 121 13.38 -3.31 -10.52
N ILE A 122 13.01 -4.33 -9.74
CA ILE A 122 11.86 -5.19 -10.06
C ILE A 122 10.56 -4.41 -9.94
N PHE A 123 10.38 -3.65 -8.87
CA PHE A 123 9.17 -2.82 -8.70
C PHE A 123 9.04 -1.80 -9.83
N LYS A 124 10.14 -1.16 -10.21
CA LYS A 124 10.14 -0.20 -11.33
C LYS A 124 9.76 -0.86 -12.64
N LYS A 125 10.32 -2.04 -12.92
CA LYS A 125 10.00 -2.82 -14.12
C LYS A 125 8.52 -3.17 -14.16
N LYS A 126 7.96 -3.68 -13.07
CA LYS A 126 6.57 -4.06 -12.97
C LYS A 126 5.63 -2.85 -13.04
N SER A 127 6.03 -1.73 -12.46
CA SER A 127 5.30 -0.47 -12.58
C SER A 127 5.20 -0.02 -14.03
N ASN A 128 6.30 -0.09 -14.77
CA ASN A 128 6.32 0.28 -16.18
C ASN A 128 5.44 -0.65 -17.03
N GLU A 129 5.48 -1.96 -16.77
CA GLU A 129 4.61 -2.93 -17.44
C GLU A 129 3.13 -2.57 -17.24
N MET A 130 2.74 -2.30 -16.00
CA MET A 130 1.37 -1.92 -15.66
C MET A 130 0.96 -0.62 -16.36
N LEU A 131 1.80 0.40 -16.29
CA LEU A 131 1.50 1.70 -16.90
C LEU A 131 1.38 1.62 -18.41
N GLU A 132 2.18 0.78 -19.06
CA GLU A 132 2.04 0.54 -20.51
C GLU A 132 0.71 -0.10 -20.87
N GLU A 133 0.30 -1.12 -20.11
CA GLU A 133 -0.99 -1.78 -20.34
C GLU A 133 -2.16 -0.80 -20.14
N LEU A 134 -2.10 0.04 -19.14
CA LEU A 134 -3.11 1.07 -18.90
C LEU A 134 -3.14 2.10 -20.02
N LYS A 135 -1.97 2.52 -20.50
CA LYS A 135 -1.86 3.46 -21.62
C LYS A 135 -2.46 2.89 -22.89
N LYS A 136 -2.16 1.63 -23.21
CA LYS A 136 -2.74 0.94 -24.37
C LYS A 136 -4.26 0.83 -24.28
N ALA A 137 -4.79 0.67 -23.09
CA ALA A 137 -6.22 0.59 -22.83
C ALA A 137 -6.91 1.95 -22.73
N GLY A 138 -6.16 3.06 -22.83
CA GLY A 138 -6.71 4.40 -22.72
C GLY A 138 -7.14 4.80 -21.32
N ILE A 139 -6.60 4.13 -20.31
CA ILE A 139 -6.94 4.39 -18.90
C ILE A 139 -5.96 5.42 -18.32
N LYS A 140 -6.52 6.48 -17.74
CA LYS A 140 -5.74 7.53 -17.10
C LYS A 140 -5.53 7.24 -15.62
N THR A 141 -4.34 7.56 -15.12
CA THR A 141 -3.95 7.32 -13.73
C THR A 141 -3.96 8.61 -12.92
N VAL A 142 -4.08 8.48 -11.60
CA VAL A 142 -4.04 9.58 -10.64
C VAL A 142 -2.96 9.27 -9.60
N GLY A 143 -2.07 10.22 -9.37
CA GLY A 143 -1.05 10.07 -8.34
C GLY A 143 0.06 9.11 -8.72
N GLN A 144 0.79 8.68 -7.71
CA GLN A 144 1.97 7.85 -7.89
C GLN A 144 1.63 6.36 -7.81
N VAL A 145 2.47 5.55 -8.47
CA VAL A 145 2.44 4.11 -8.28
C VAL A 145 2.91 3.79 -6.86
N PHE A 146 2.22 2.87 -6.23
CA PHE A 146 2.59 2.37 -4.90
C PHE A 146 2.73 0.85 -4.93
N THR A 147 3.42 0.32 -3.94
CA THR A 147 3.64 -1.12 -3.81
C THR A 147 2.81 -1.68 -2.67
N MET A 148 2.41 -2.93 -2.82
CA MET A 148 1.68 -3.68 -1.79
C MET A 148 2.38 -5.00 -1.56
N ARG A 149 2.83 -5.24 -0.34
CA ARG A 149 3.54 -6.46 0.06
C ARG A 149 2.65 -7.26 1.01
N TYR A 150 2.37 -8.49 0.64
CA TYR A 150 1.43 -9.36 1.35
C TYR A 150 2.10 -10.34 2.31
N ASN A 151 3.39 -10.56 2.18
CA ASN A 151 4.12 -11.56 2.95
C ASN A 151 5.25 -10.94 3.74
N GLY A 152 5.63 -11.60 4.83
CA GLY A 152 6.78 -11.20 5.62
C GLY A 152 8.11 -11.64 5.00
N PRO A 153 9.25 -11.17 5.57
CA PRO A 153 10.56 -11.47 5.02
C PRO A 153 10.95 -12.95 5.10
N PHE A 154 10.31 -13.72 5.97
CA PHE A 154 10.58 -15.16 6.11
C PHE A 154 9.90 -16.02 5.03
N THR A 155 8.96 -15.47 4.27
CA THR A 155 8.38 -16.16 3.13
C THR A 155 9.42 -16.24 2.01
N PRO A 156 9.69 -17.44 1.45
CA PRO A 156 10.62 -17.56 0.33
C PRO A 156 10.24 -16.60 -0.80
N TRP A 157 11.25 -15.98 -1.40
CA TRP A 157 11.04 -14.94 -2.39
C TRP A 157 10.14 -15.36 -3.56
N PHE A 158 10.24 -16.61 -3.98
CA PHE A 158 9.45 -17.15 -5.10
C PHE A 158 7.98 -17.44 -4.74
N MET A 159 7.64 -17.40 -3.44
CA MET A 159 6.27 -17.60 -2.95
C MET A 159 5.61 -16.31 -2.50
N ARG A 160 6.33 -15.19 -2.55
CA ARG A 160 5.78 -13.91 -2.10
C ARG A 160 4.76 -13.38 -3.10
N ARG A 161 3.67 -12.83 -2.58
CA ARG A 161 2.73 -12.02 -3.35
C ARG A 161 3.12 -10.56 -3.20
N ASN A 162 3.54 -9.96 -4.30
CA ASN A 162 3.82 -8.54 -4.39
C ASN A 162 2.90 -7.93 -5.43
N GLU A 163 2.59 -6.66 -5.27
CA GLU A 163 1.78 -5.93 -6.24
C GLU A 163 2.33 -4.52 -6.42
N VAL A 164 2.23 -4.03 -7.64
CA VAL A 164 2.31 -2.60 -7.92
C VAL A 164 0.91 -2.14 -8.27
N ALA A 165 0.55 -0.95 -7.84
CA ALA A 165 -0.80 -0.41 -8.04
C ALA A 165 -0.75 1.09 -8.26
N VAL A 166 -1.80 1.60 -8.90
CA VAL A 166 -1.98 3.03 -9.11
C VAL A 166 -3.47 3.33 -9.16
N GLU A 167 -3.88 4.44 -8.57
CA GLU A 167 -5.25 4.89 -8.68
C GLU A 167 -5.56 5.31 -10.11
N ILE A 168 -6.75 4.99 -10.59
CA ILE A 168 -7.19 5.33 -11.94
C ILE A 168 -8.40 6.25 -11.89
N ILE A 169 -8.56 7.04 -12.98
CA ILE A 169 -9.76 7.83 -13.17
C ILE A 169 -10.84 6.90 -13.73
N GLN A 170 -11.98 6.80 -13.04
CA GLN A 170 -13.13 6.13 -13.59
C GLN A 170 -13.76 7.02 -14.66
N THR A 171 -13.75 6.54 -15.90
CA THR A 171 -14.55 7.15 -16.96
C THR A 171 -15.94 6.54 -16.91
N GLN A 172 -16.94 7.43 -16.86
CA GLN A 172 -18.34 7.01 -16.96
C GLN A 172 -18.65 6.48 -18.33
#